data_aafb7c5a69be74851e86c315a976a279
#
_entry.id   aafb7c5a69be74851e86c315a976a279
#
_cell.length_a   1.000
_cell.length_b   1.000
_cell.length_c   1.000
_cell.angle_alpha   90.00
_cell.angle_beta   90.00
_cell.angle_gamma   90.00
#
_symmetry.space_group_name_H-M   'P 1'
#
loop_
_entity.id
_entity.type
_entity.pdbx_description
1 polymer ?
#
loop_
_entity_poly.entity_id
_entity_poly.type
_entity_poly.pdbx_seq_one_letter_code
_entity_poly.pdbx_strand_id
1 'polypeptide(L)'
;MPRPVTLFTGQWADMPIATLAAKAAAWGYDGLELATWGDHVDVAQAAESDAYVRGRRDLLEQHGLGVWAISAHLVGQAVADRHIDERHKAILPTHVWGDGDAEGVRRRAADEVIRTAETAHALGVSIVTGFTGSPIWPLAYSWPPNLPGAVEAGFREAADRWTPILDRFEALGVRFALEVHPAEIAFDLASTERFVDALGGHPAFGVNVDPSHFGYQNADYVRFIERMGDRVLHMHVKDVWWADRPTDAGTWGGHTEFGDARRAWDFRSPGRGRIDFEAVLRALNRIGYTGPLSVEWEDSAMDREHGAHEAAAFVRRLDFPPSDIVFDAQFSSAS
;
A
#
# COMPACT_ATOMS: atom_id res chain seq x y z
N MET A 1 4.60 -23.27 -0.67
CA MET A 1 4.64 -22.84 -2.07
C MET A 1 5.23 -21.43 -2.09
N PRO A 2 5.96 -21.02 -3.13
CA PRO A 2 6.42 -19.64 -3.25
C PRO A 2 5.23 -18.68 -3.27
N ARG A 3 5.43 -17.45 -2.80
CA ARG A 3 4.39 -16.41 -2.80
C ARG A 3 4.12 -15.94 -4.22
N PRO A 4 2.86 -15.57 -4.56
CA PRO A 4 2.57 -14.91 -5.83
C PRO A 4 3.36 -13.60 -5.97
N VAL A 5 3.89 -13.34 -7.16
CA VAL A 5 4.52 -12.06 -7.49
C VAL A 5 3.53 -11.26 -8.33
N THR A 6 3.05 -10.13 -7.81
CA THR A 6 2.06 -9.29 -8.46
C THR A 6 2.64 -7.92 -8.83
N LEU A 7 2.00 -7.22 -9.77
CA LEU A 7 2.32 -5.85 -10.12
C LEU A 7 1.18 -4.93 -9.64
N PHE A 8 1.52 -3.90 -8.86
CA PHE A 8 0.59 -2.82 -8.57
C PHE A 8 0.42 -1.95 -9.80
N THR A 9 -0.83 -1.75 -10.22
CA THR A 9 -1.12 -1.08 -11.49
C THR A 9 -1.28 0.44 -11.36
N GLY A 10 -1.10 1.00 -10.17
CA GLY A 10 -1.26 2.43 -9.91
C GLY A 10 -0.40 3.33 -10.77
N GLN A 11 0.84 2.92 -11.02
CA GLN A 11 1.81 3.67 -11.84
C GLN A 11 1.61 3.47 -13.36
N TRP A 12 0.57 2.72 -13.74
CA TRP A 12 0.29 2.33 -15.13
C TRP A 12 -1.09 2.81 -15.60
N ALA A 13 -1.73 3.73 -14.87
CA ALA A 13 -3.11 4.18 -15.13
C ALA A 13 -3.29 4.90 -16.49
N ASP A 14 -2.20 5.28 -17.14
CA ASP A 14 -2.16 5.81 -18.51
C ASP A 14 -2.22 4.71 -19.58
N MET A 15 -2.13 3.43 -19.20
CA MET A 15 -2.17 2.28 -20.11
C MET A 15 -3.47 1.50 -19.93
N PRO A 16 -4.18 1.13 -21.00
CA PRO A 16 -5.36 0.28 -20.88
C PRO A 16 -5.03 -1.06 -20.19
N ILE A 17 -5.92 -1.52 -19.30
CA ILE A 17 -5.69 -2.74 -18.52
C ILE A 17 -5.42 -3.97 -19.38
N ALA A 18 -6.08 -4.09 -20.53
CA ALA A 18 -5.84 -5.21 -21.46
C ALA A 18 -4.39 -5.23 -21.99
N THR A 19 -3.82 -4.05 -22.26
CA THR A 19 -2.43 -3.93 -22.70
C THR A 19 -1.48 -4.26 -21.56
N LEU A 20 -1.75 -3.74 -20.36
CA LEU A 20 -0.93 -3.99 -19.18
C LEU A 20 -0.96 -5.47 -18.78
N ALA A 21 -2.12 -6.12 -18.83
CA ALA A 21 -2.26 -7.54 -18.51
C ALA A 21 -1.38 -8.42 -19.44
N ALA A 22 -1.41 -8.15 -20.75
CA ALA A 22 -0.55 -8.86 -21.68
C ALA A 22 0.95 -8.68 -21.37
N LYS A 23 1.36 -7.44 -21.02
CA LYS A 23 2.74 -7.13 -20.65
C LYS A 23 3.13 -7.79 -19.32
N ALA A 24 2.30 -7.67 -18.29
CA ALA A 24 2.59 -8.24 -16.97
C ALA A 24 2.75 -9.77 -17.04
N ALA A 25 1.89 -10.46 -17.80
CA ALA A 25 2.03 -11.89 -18.06
C ALA A 25 3.36 -12.20 -18.78
N ALA A 26 3.73 -11.43 -19.80
CA ALA A 26 4.98 -11.60 -20.54
C ALA A 26 6.22 -11.32 -19.66
N TRP A 27 6.12 -10.41 -18.69
CA TRP A 27 7.19 -10.11 -17.70
C TRP A 27 7.28 -11.17 -16.59
N GLY A 28 6.31 -12.08 -16.51
CA GLY A 28 6.34 -13.20 -15.57
C GLY A 28 5.67 -12.91 -14.23
N TYR A 29 4.76 -11.94 -14.14
CA TYR A 29 3.91 -11.77 -12.96
C TYR A 29 2.85 -12.86 -12.89
N ASP A 30 2.45 -13.23 -11.66
CA ASP A 30 1.35 -14.18 -11.40
C ASP A 30 -0.01 -13.47 -11.39
N GLY A 31 -0.01 -12.14 -11.22
CA GLY A 31 -1.22 -11.36 -11.15
C GLY A 31 -0.99 -9.88 -10.94
N LEU A 32 -2.08 -9.18 -10.65
CA LEU A 32 -2.11 -7.74 -10.47
C LEU A 32 -2.74 -7.36 -9.12
N GLU A 33 -2.28 -6.27 -8.58
CA GLU A 33 -2.99 -5.43 -7.64
C GLU A 33 -3.60 -4.27 -8.42
N LEU A 34 -4.93 -4.18 -8.48
CA LEU A 34 -5.60 -3.29 -9.42
C LEU A 34 -5.88 -1.92 -8.81
N ALA A 35 -5.47 -0.87 -9.50
CA ALA A 35 -5.87 0.51 -9.19
C ALA A 35 -7.36 0.73 -9.47
N THR A 36 -8.03 1.53 -8.64
CA THR A 36 -9.41 1.99 -8.89
C THR A 36 -9.45 3.33 -9.62
N TRP A 37 -8.45 3.57 -10.46
CA TRP A 37 -8.36 4.73 -11.35
C TRP A 37 -7.78 4.35 -12.72
N GLY A 38 -7.86 5.26 -13.67
CA GLY A 38 -7.59 4.94 -15.07
C GLY A 38 -8.66 3.99 -15.64
N ASP A 39 -8.23 3.09 -16.53
CA ASP A 39 -9.10 2.04 -17.12
C ASP A 39 -9.07 0.72 -16.29
N HIS A 40 -8.44 0.70 -15.11
CA HIS A 40 -8.16 -0.57 -14.45
C HIS A 40 -9.38 -1.13 -13.74
N VAL A 41 -9.94 -0.41 -12.76
CA VAL A 41 -11.22 -0.74 -12.15
C VAL A 41 -12.06 0.52 -11.99
N ASP A 42 -13.24 0.51 -12.56
CA ASP A 42 -14.26 1.54 -12.36
C ASP A 42 -15.25 1.03 -11.29
N VAL A 43 -15.15 1.63 -10.10
CA VAL A 43 -15.95 1.24 -8.94
C VAL A 43 -17.45 1.51 -9.16
N ALA A 44 -17.79 2.59 -9.88
CA ALA A 44 -19.19 2.90 -10.19
C ALA A 44 -19.80 1.87 -11.16
N GLN A 45 -19.06 1.50 -12.21
CA GLN A 45 -19.52 0.45 -13.13
C GLN A 45 -19.60 -0.92 -12.42
N ALA A 46 -18.66 -1.21 -11.52
CA ALA A 46 -18.69 -2.45 -10.76
C ALA A 46 -19.95 -2.58 -9.89
N ALA A 47 -20.38 -1.46 -9.28
CA ALA A 47 -21.59 -1.41 -8.48
C ALA A 47 -22.88 -1.62 -9.30
N GLU A 48 -22.88 -1.25 -10.58
CA GLU A 48 -24.06 -1.30 -11.45
C GLU A 48 -24.13 -2.57 -12.32
N SER A 49 -23.01 -3.30 -12.49
CA SER A 49 -22.90 -4.35 -13.50
C SER A 49 -22.03 -5.54 -13.11
N ASP A 50 -22.67 -6.65 -12.77
CA ASP A 50 -21.97 -7.93 -12.63
C ASP A 50 -21.24 -8.36 -13.91
N ALA A 51 -21.74 -7.94 -15.08
CA ALA A 51 -21.09 -8.24 -16.36
C ALA A 51 -19.75 -7.51 -16.48
N TYR A 52 -19.65 -6.27 -15.96
CA TYR A 52 -18.38 -5.54 -15.89
C TYR A 52 -17.37 -6.28 -15.01
N VAL A 53 -17.78 -6.69 -13.80
CA VAL A 53 -16.93 -7.41 -12.85
C VAL A 53 -16.43 -8.73 -13.47
N ARG A 54 -17.34 -9.51 -14.07
CA ARG A 54 -16.94 -10.74 -14.78
C ARG A 54 -15.98 -10.44 -15.92
N GLY A 55 -16.26 -9.42 -16.73
CA GLY A 55 -15.39 -9.05 -17.85
C GLY A 55 -13.96 -8.67 -17.41
N ARG A 56 -13.80 -8.04 -16.25
CA ARG A 56 -12.47 -7.76 -15.69
C ARG A 56 -11.74 -9.03 -15.26
N ARG A 57 -12.43 -9.97 -14.62
CA ARG A 57 -11.86 -11.27 -14.25
C ARG A 57 -11.46 -12.07 -15.48
N ASP A 58 -12.38 -12.24 -16.44
CA ASP A 58 -12.16 -13.00 -17.67
C ASP A 58 -10.96 -12.46 -18.46
N LEU A 59 -10.81 -11.13 -18.53
CA LEU A 59 -9.67 -10.48 -19.17
C LEU A 59 -8.35 -10.89 -18.53
N LEU A 60 -8.26 -10.90 -17.21
CA LEU A 60 -7.03 -11.27 -16.51
C LEU A 60 -6.77 -12.77 -16.59
N GLU A 61 -7.80 -13.60 -16.45
CA GLU A 61 -7.72 -15.05 -16.58
C GLU A 61 -7.25 -15.50 -17.96
N GLN A 62 -7.62 -14.77 -19.03
CA GLN A 62 -7.12 -15.02 -20.40
C GLN A 62 -5.59 -14.89 -20.51
N HIS A 63 -4.99 -14.10 -19.63
CA HIS A 63 -3.54 -13.94 -19.53
C HIS A 63 -2.89 -14.78 -18.42
N GLY A 64 -3.67 -15.61 -17.72
CA GLY A 64 -3.19 -16.42 -16.59
C GLY A 64 -2.88 -15.59 -15.35
N LEU A 65 -3.46 -14.39 -15.23
CA LEU A 65 -3.22 -13.47 -14.11
C LEU A 65 -4.35 -13.56 -13.07
N GLY A 66 -3.97 -13.63 -11.79
CA GLY A 66 -4.88 -13.48 -10.64
C GLY A 66 -4.98 -12.03 -10.13
N VAL A 67 -5.93 -11.80 -9.20
CA VAL A 67 -6.05 -10.54 -8.45
C VAL A 67 -6.02 -10.87 -6.97
N TRP A 68 -5.14 -10.21 -6.20
CA TRP A 68 -5.04 -10.41 -4.76
C TRP A 68 -5.41 -9.19 -3.95
N ALA A 69 -5.35 -8.01 -4.54
CA ALA A 69 -5.78 -6.76 -3.93
C ALA A 69 -6.30 -5.78 -4.97
N ILE A 70 -7.15 -4.84 -4.53
CA ILE A 70 -7.47 -3.63 -5.28
C ILE A 70 -7.15 -2.40 -4.41
N SER A 71 -6.90 -1.26 -5.05
CA SER A 71 -6.34 -0.10 -4.38
C SER A 71 -7.34 1.04 -4.25
N ALA A 72 -7.43 1.62 -3.07
CA ALA A 72 -8.21 2.82 -2.75
C ALA A 72 -7.32 4.02 -2.34
N HIS A 73 -6.04 4.06 -2.72
CA HIS A 73 -5.07 5.06 -2.24
C HIS A 73 -5.58 6.50 -2.45
N LEU A 74 -5.98 6.83 -3.67
CA LEU A 74 -6.35 8.21 -4.01
C LEU A 74 -7.58 8.71 -3.25
N VAL A 75 -8.62 7.89 -3.13
CA VAL A 75 -9.85 8.29 -2.42
C VAL A 75 -9.68 8.18 -0.91
N GLY A 76 -8.92 7.20 -0.43
CA GLY A 76 -8.64 7.01 0.99
C GLY A 76 -7.92 8.21 1.61
N GLN A 77 -7.01 8.85 0.86
CA GLN A 77 -6.30 10.07 1.28
C GLN A 77 -7.27 11.15 1.79
N ALA A 78 -8.38 11.36 1.11
CA ALA A 78 -9.30 12.41 1.45
C ALA A 78 -10.20 12.12 2.67
N VAL A 79 -10.25 10.88 3.18
CA VAL A 79 -11.16 10.49 4.27
C VAL A 79 -10.86 11.26 5.56
N ALA A 80 -9.57 11.34 5.95
CA ALA A 80 -9.20 11.98 7.20
C ALA A 80 -8.22 13.16 7.06
N ASP A 81 -7.83 13.56 5.86
CA ASP A 81 -6.94 14.70 5.69
C ASP A 81 -7.50 15.98 6.28
N ARG A 82 -6.62 16.71 7.01
CA ARG A 82 -6.97 17.96 7.70
C ARG A 82 -7.50 19.02 6.74
N HIS A 83 -6.84 19.18 5.62
CA HIS A 83 -7.14 20.19 4.64
C HIS A 83 -7.43 19.54 3.29
N ILE A 84 -8.62 19.79 2.78
CA ILE A 84 -9.01 19.38 1.43
C ILE A 84 -8.80 20.59 0.51
N ASP A 85 -7.97 20.43 -0.52
CA ASP A 85 -7.60 21.50 -1.45
C ASP A 85 -7.41 20.99 -2.89
N GLU A 86 -6.90 21.83 -3.80
CA GLU A 86 -6.73 21.52 -5.23
C GLU A 86 -5.81 20.30 -5.50
N ARG A 87 -4.95 19.90 -4.54
CA ARG A 87 -4.15 18.66 -4.66
C ARG A 87 -5.04 17.43 -4.62
N HIS A 88 -6.06 17.44 -3.74
CA HIS A 88 -7.06 16.38 -3.68
C HIS A 88 -7.93 16.35 -4.94
N LYS A 89 -8.32 17.51 -5.45
CA LYS A 89 -9.08 17.61 -6.71
C LYS A 89 -8.36 16.95 -7.88
N ALA A 90 -7.04 17.04 -7.91
CA ALA A 90 -6.23 16.46 -8.98
C ALA A 90 -6.22 14.92 -8.98
N ILE A 91 -6.47 14.29 -7.83
CA ILE A 91 -6.39 12.83 -7.66
C ILE A 91 -7.76 12.17 -7.45
N LEU A 92 -8.78 12.94 -7.08
CA LEU A 92 -10.11 12.38 -6.77
C LEU A 92 -11.00 12.30 -8.02
N PRO A 93 -11.83 11.26 -8.13
CA PRO A 93 -12.92 11.22 -9.11
C PRO A 93 -13.82 12.45 -8.98
N THR A 94 -14.34 12.96 -10.10
CA THR A 94 -15.17 14.17 -10.13
C THR A 94 -16.39 14.09 -9.21
N HIS A 95 -17.01 12.91 -9.10
CA HIS A 95 -18.17 12.70 -8.21
C HIS A 95 -17.78 12.71 -6.72
N VAL A 96 -16.55 12.34 -6.38
CA VAL A 96 -16.02 12.44 -5.01
C VAL A 96 -15.67 13.87 -4.68
N TRP A 97 -14.99 14.58 -5.59
CA TRP A 97 -14.71 16.01 -5.39
C TRP A 97 -16.00 16.85 -5.28
N GLY A 98 -16.96 16.65 -6.19
CA GLY A 98 -18.23 17.36 -6.22
C GLY A 98 -18.07 18.89 -6.26
N ASP A 99 -18.60 19.57 -5.25
CA ASP A 99 -18.54 21.03 -5.10
C ASP A 99 -17.27 21.53 -4.37
N GLY A 100 -16.40 20.61 -3.91
CA GLY A 100 -15.18 20.95 -3.17
C GLY A 100 -15.40 21.33 -1.70
N ASP A 101 -16.64 21.23 -1.16
CA ASP A 101 -16.86 21.35 0.28
C ASP A 101 -16.08 20.28 1.02
N ALA A 102 -15.20 20.69 1.93
CA ALA A 102 -14.23 19.78 2.53
C ALA A 102 -14.88 18.59 3.25
N GLU A 103 -15.95 18.80 4.01
CA GLU A 103 -16.63 17.70 4.70
C GLU A 103 -17.48 16.86 3.74
N GLY A 104 -18.04 17.48 2.71
CA GLY A 104 -18.70 16.80 1.60
C GLY A 104 -17.74 15.87 0.84
N VAL A 105 -16.52 16.32 0.55
CA VAL A 105 -15.46 15.51 -0.08
C VAL A 105 -15.11 14.32 0.80
N ARG A 106 -14.85 14.52 2.11
CA ARG A 106 -14.53 13.43 3.05
C ARG A 106 -15.60 12.35 3.10
N ARG A 107 -16.88 12.75 3.16
CA ARG A 107 -18.00 11.79 3.18
C ARG A 107 -18.06 11.00 1.87
N ARG A 108 -17.99 11.67 0.72
CA ARG A 108 -18.03 11.00 -0.59
C ARG A 108 -16.80 10.11 -0.80
N ALA A 109 -15.64 10.49 -0.26
CA ALA A 109 -14.44 9.66 -0.25
C ALA A 109 -14.63 8.39 0.60
N ALA A 110 -15.22 8.51 1.79
CA ALA A 110 -15.56 7.37 2.64
C ALA A 110 -16.55 6.42 1.96
N ASP A 111 -17.60 6.98 1.31
CA ASP A 111 -18.55 6.18 0.52
C ASP A 111 -17.86 5.45 -0.63
N GLU A 112 -16.89 6.08 -1.29
CA GLU A 112 -16.15 5.47 -2.41
C GLU A 112 -15.18 4.38 -1.93
N VAL A 113 -14.55 4.53 -0.77
CA VAL A 113 -13.76 3.47 -0.14
C VAL A 113 -14.65 2.26 0.19
N ILE A 114 -15.87 2.48 0.70
CA ILE A 114 -16.84 1.42 0.95
C ILE A 114 -17.23 0.71 -0.36
N ARG A 115 -17.52 1.45 -1.43
CA ARG A 115 -17.81 0.86 -2.75
C ARG A 115 -16.62 0.09 -3.31
N THR A 116 -15.40 0.53 -3.01
CA THR A 116 -14.19 -0.23 -3.37
C THR A 116 -14.17 -1.57 -2.65
N ALA A 117 -14.58 -1.65 -1.37
CA ALA A 117 -14.70 -2.92 -0.68
C ALA A 117 -15.79 -3.82 -1.27
N GLU A 118 -16.93 -3.25 -1.67
CA GLU A 118 -18.00 -3.98 -2.37
C GLU A 118 -17.51 -4.54 -3.72
N THR A 119 -16.73 -3.74 -4.46
CA THR A 119 -16.07 -4.17 -5.70
C THR A 119 -15.06 -5.28 -5.46
N ALA A 120 -14.23 -5.18 -4.41
CA ALA A 120 -13.31 -6.23 -4.01
C ALA A 120 -14.05 -7.54 -3.72
N HIS A 121 -15.11 -7.47 -2.91
CA HIS A 121 -15.97 -8.62 -2.61
C HIS A 121 -16.54 -9.26 -3.89
N ALA A 122 -17.08 -8.45 -4.81
CA ALA A 122 -17.63 -8.92 -6.08
C ALA A 122 -16.57 -9.56 -6.99
N LEU A 123 -15.32 -9.06 -6.95
CA LEU A 123 -14.17 -9.65 -7.64
C LEU A 123 -13.66 -10.93 -6.96
N GLY A 124 -14.12 -11.26 -5.76
CA GLY A 124 -13.58 -12.37 -4.96
C GLY A 124 -12.24 -12.04 -4.30
N VAL A 125 -11.94 -10.77 -4.11
CA VAL A 125 -10.71 -10.24 -3.51
C VAL A 125 -11.00 -9.81 -2.07
N SER A 126 -10.15 -10.18 -1.13
CA SER A 126 -10.37 -9.92 0.31
C SER A 126 -9.53 -8.76 0.86
N ILE A 127 -8.69 -8.14 0.06
CA ILE A 127 -7.80 -7.05 0.49
C ILE A 127 -8.02 -5.80 -0.38
N VAL A 128 -8.22 -4.67 0.29
CA VAL A 128 -8.14 -3.34 -0.30
C VAL A 128 -6.96 -2.62 0.32
N THR A 129 -5.99 -2.23 -0.50
CA THR A 129 -4.86 -1.39 -0.10
C THR A 129 -5.24 0.08 -0.20
N GLY A 130 -4.62 0.95 0.57
CA GLY A 130 -4.93 2.38 0.45
C GLY A 130 -4.32 3.27 1.51
N PHE A 131 -4.58 4.56 1.35
CA PHE A 131 -4.26 5.60 2.31
C PHE A 131 -5.46 5.92 3.21
N THR A 132 -5.20 6.58 4.32
CA THR A 132 -6.24 6.98 5.28
C THR A 132 -6.41 8.49 5.34
N GLY A 133 -5.43 9.25 4.88
CA GLY A 133 -5.26 10.63 5.25
C GLY A 133 -4.87 10.81 6.71
N SER A 134 -4.67 12.07 7.11
CA SER A 134 -4.28 12.41 8.47
C SER A 134 -4.81 13.76 8.93
N PRO A 135 -5.57 13.82 10.05
CA PRO A 135 -5.93 15.09 10.66
C PRO A 135 -4.74 15.84 11.27
N ILE A 136 -3.63 15.14 11.52
CA ILE A 136 -2.50 15.64 12.30
C ILE A 136 -1.15 15.58 11.60
N TRP A 137 -1.07 15.17 10.34
CA TRP A 137 0.18 15.23 9.60
C TRP A 137 0.86 16.60 9.64
N PRO A 138 0.15 17.75 9.53
CA PRO A 138 0.78 19.07 9.69
C PRO A 138 1.43 19.32 11.06
N LEU A 139 1.14 18.49 12.06
CA LEU A 139 1.71 18.55 13.40
C LEU A 139 2.94 17.63 13.58
N ALA A 140 3.34 16.88 12.54
CA ALA A 140 4.48 15.96 12.60
C ALA A 140 5.79 16.67 12.95
N TYR A 141 5.97 17.91 12.48
CA TYR A 141 7.03 18.80 12.96
C TYR A 141 6.47 19.73 14.04
N SER A 142 6.95 19.57 15.28
CA SER A 142 6.35 20.15 16.49
C SER A 142 6.68 21.62 16.73
N TRP A 143 6.84 22.41 15.67
CA TRP A 143 7.02 23.87 15.78
C TRP A 143 6.10 24.61 14.78
N PRO A 144 5.30 25.61 15.23
CA PRO A 144 5.05 26.01 16.64
C PRO A 144 4.63 24.81 17.53
N PRO A 145 4.83 24.90 18.87
CA PRO A 145 4.52 23.79 19.78
C PRO A 145 3.07 23.31 19.61
N ASN A 146 2.89 22.01 19.50
CA ASN A 146 1.56 21.41 19.44
C ASN A 146 0.79 21.71 20.74
N LEU A 147 -0.50 22.01 20.61
CA LEU A 147 -1.35 22.15 21.78
C LEU A 147 -1.47 20.82 22.53
N PRO A 148 -1.52 20.83 23.87
CA PRO A 148 -1.73 19.61 24.65
C PRO A 148 -2.97 18.85 24.16
N GLY A 149 -2.83 17.55 23.94
CA GLY A 149 -3.91 16.67 23.48
C GLY A 149 -4.28 16.78 21.99
N ALA A 150 -3.63 17.64 21.21
CA ALA A 150 -3.94 17.81 19.78
C ALA A 150 -3.67 16.53 18.96
N VAL A 151 -2.56 15.85 19.27
CA VAL A 151 -2.18 14.61 18.58
C VAL A 151 -3.16 13.49 18.94
N GLU A 152 -3.51 13.32 20.21
CA GLU A 152 -4.49 12.35 20.68
C GLU A 152 -5.89 12.61 20.09
N ALA A 153 -6.27 13.89 19.95
CA ALA A 153 -7.52 14.27 19.29
C ALA A 153 -7.53 13.88 17.82
N GLY A 154 -6.40 14.04 17.12
CA GLY A 154 -6.29 13.63 15.72
C GLY A 154 -6.38 12.12 15.50
N PHE A 155 -5.77 11.30 16.36
CA PHE A 155 -5.93 9.85 16.29
C PHE A 155 -7.38 9.44 16.54
N ARG A 156 -8.09 10.07 17.48
CA ARG A 156 -9.54 9.82 17.70
C ARG A 156 -10.35 10.25 16.48
N GLU A 157 -10.11 11.43 15.93
CA GLU A 157 -10.81 11.90 14.72
C GLU A 157 -10.63 10.94 13.55
N ALA A 158 -9.41 10.47 13.30
CA ALA A 158 -9.14 9.48 12.26
C ALA A 158 -9.89 8.17 12.54
N ALA A 159 -9.86 7.67 13.77
CA ALA A 159 -10.57 6.46 14.16
C ALA A 159 -12.08 6.60 14.02
N ASP A 160 -12.68 7.74 14.45
CA ASP A 160 -14.10 8.02 14.32
C ASP A 160 -14.58 8.01 12.84
N ARG A 161 -13.72 8.47 11.91
CA ARG A 161 -14.01 8.46 10.47
C ARG A 161 -13.86 7.06 9.86
N TRP A 162 -12.85 6.30 10.29
CA TRP A 162 -12.53 5.01 9.69
C TRP A 162 -13.31 3.84 10.27
N THR A 163 -13.75 3.88 11.53
CA THR A 163 -14.48 2.77 12.15
C THR A 163 -15.74 2.38 11.35
N PRO A 164 -16.64 3.30 10.93
CA PRO A 164 -17.82 2.91 10.15
C PRO A 164 -17.47 2.29 8.78
N ILE A 165 -16.35 2.71 8.17
CA ILE A 165 -15.84 2.12 6.93
C ILE A 165 -15.39 0.69 7.19
N LEU A 166 -14.61 0.49 8.24
CA LEU A 166 -14.08 -0.83 8.60
C LEU A 166 -15.18 -1.82 9.02
N ASP A 167 -16.23 -1.35 9.71
CA ASP A 167 -17.42 -2.15 10.01
C ASP A 167 -18.06 -2.70 8.71
N ARG A 168 -18.11 -1.87 7.66
CA ARG A 168 -18.64 -2.31 6.36
C ARG A 168 -17.69 -3.31 5.68
N PHE A 169 -16.38 -3.09 5.76
CA PHE A 169 -15.37 -4.03 5.28
C PHE A 169 -15.52 -5.40 5.95
N GLU A 170 -15.63 -5.43 7.27
CA GLU A 170 -15.84 -6.66 8.03
C GLU A 170 -17.08 -7.41 7.58
N ALA A 171 -18.22 -6.69 7.45
CA ALA A 171 -19.48 -7.26 6.99
C ALA A 171 -19.40 -7.89 5.58
N LEU A 172 -18.45 -7.43 4.74
CA LEU A 172 -18.20 -7.95 3.39
C LEU A 172 -17.15 -9.07 3.39
N GLY A 173 -16.49 -9.37 4.51
CA GLY A 173 -15.36 -10.28 4.57
C GLY A 173 -14.10 -9.73 3.86
N VAL A 174 -13.99 -8.40 3.72
CA VAL A 174 -12.86 -7.70 3.13
C VAL A 174 -12.09 -6.99 4.24
N ARG A 175 -10.78 -6.84 4.07
CA ARG A 175 -9.92 -6.12 5.01
C ARG A 175 -9.23 -4.96 4.32
N PHE A 176 -9.06 -3.86 5.06
CA PHE A 176 -8.32 -2.69 4.62
C PHE A 176 -6.86 -2.78 5.07
N ALA A 177 -5.95 -2.66 4.14
CA ALA A 177 -4.51 -2.66 4.36
C ALA A 177 -3.95 -1.25 4.14
N LEU A 178 -3.78 -0.49 5.23
CA LEU A 178 -3.17 0.84 5.16
C LEU A 178 -1.72 0.72 4.70
N GLU A 179 -1.36 1.41 3.63
CA GLU A 179 0.05 1.64 3.33
C GLU A 179 0.62 2.66 4.31
N VAL A 180 1.57 2.18 5.13
CA VAL A 180 2.22 3.01 6.15
C VAL A 180 3.21 3.96 5.49
N HIS A 181 2.81 5.23 5.41
CA HIS A 181 3.41 6.21 4.51
C HIS A 181 3.45 7.60 5.15
N PRO A 182 4.52 8.41 4.97
CA PRO A 182 4.50 9.83 5.33
C PRO A 182 3.33 10.55 4.68
N ALA A 183 2.68 11.41 5.41
CA ALA A 183 1.41 12.10 5.18
C ALA A 183 0.18 11.37 5.74
N GLU A 184 0.27 10.08 6.03
CA GLU A 184 -0.80 9.31 6.63
C GLU A 184 -0.85 9.45 8.16
N ILE A 185 -1.94 8.98 8.78
CA ILE A 185 -2.07 8.92 10.24
C ILE A 185 -1.01 7.98 10.86
N ALA A 186 -0.59 6.96 10.11
CA ALA A 186 0.45 6.02 10.47
C ALA A 186 1.56 6.04 9.41
N PHE A 187 2.79 6.38 9.84
CA PHE A 187 3.96 6.53 8.98
C PHE A 187 5.23 5.86 9.53
N ASP A 188 5.12 5.24 10.69
CA ASP A 188 6.14 4.45 11.37
C ASP A 188 5.49 3.46 12.36
N LEU A 189 6.30 2.67 13.07
CA LEU A 189 5.77 1.70 14.04
C LEU A 189 4.97 2.37 15.16
N ALA A 190 5.48 3.47 15.71
CA ALA A 190 4.87 4.13 16.87
C ALA A 190 3.49 4.73 16.51
N SER A 191 3.38 5.40 15.37
CA SER A 191 2.12 5.95 14.88
C SER A 191 1.14 4.86 14.46
N THR A 192 1.63 3.74 13.89
CA THR A 192 0.78 2.61 13.51
C THR A 192 0.17 1.92 14.74
N GLU A 193 0.97 1.62 15.77
CA GLU A 193 0.47 1.06 17.02
C GLU A 193 -0.59 1.96 17.67
N ARG A 194 -0.38 3.28 17.69
CA ARG A 194 -1.36 4.24 18.20
C ARG A 194 -2.67 4.25 17.41
N PHE A 195 -2.59 4.11 16.08
CA PHE A 195 -3.80 4.08 15.25
C PHE A 195 -4.56 2.76 15.41
N VAL A 196 -3.86 1.62 15.50
CA VAL A 196 -4.46 0.33 15.86
C VAL A 196 -5.19 0.41 17.20
N ASP A 197 -4.56 1.02 18.21
CA ASP A 197 -5.18 1.22 19.53
C ASP A 197 -6.40 2.15 19.46
N ALA A 198 -6.32 3.24 18.71
CA ALA A 198 -7.44 4.16 18.53
C ALA A 198 -8.64 3.51 17.83
N LEU A 199 -8.39 2.58 16.89
CA LEU A 199 -9.42 1.75 16.23
C LEU A 199 -9.91 0.59 17.11
N GLY A 200 -9.47 0.48 18.38
CA GLY A 200 -9.82 -0.63 19.27
C GLY A 200 -9.36 -2.00 18.76
N GLY A 201 -8.32 -2.04 17.95
CA GLY A 201 -7.82 -3.27 17.34
C GLY A 201 -8.74 -3.87 16.27
N HIS A 202 -9.51 -3.06 15.56
CA HIS A 202 -10.54 -3.49 14.59
C HIS A 202 -10.05 -4.63 13.68
N PRO A 203 -10.81 -5.75 13.50
CA PRO A 203 -10.34 -6.95 12.80
C PRO A 203 -10.19 -6.75 11.28
N ALA A 204 -10.97 -5.83 10.70
CA ALA A 204 -10.86 -5.50 9.27
C ALA A 204 -9.69 -4.54 8.96
N PHE A 205 -8.95 -4.05 9.97
CA PHE A 205 -7.80 -3.16 9.77
C PHE A 205 -6.48 -3.92 9.86
N GLY A 206 -5.60 -3.68 8.92
CA GLY A 206 -4.21 -4.09 8.92
C GLY A 206 -3.35 -3.18 8.07
N VAL A 207 -2.17 -3.64 7.71
CA VAL A 207 -1.19 -2.83 7.00
C VAL A 207 -0.76 -3.48 5.68
N ASN A 208 -0.53 -2.63 4.70
CA ASN A 208 0.29 -2.89 3.55
C ASN A 208 1.71 -2.38 3.89
N VAL A 209 2.67 -3.27 3.91
CA VAL A 209 4.05 -2.91 4.24
C VAL A 209 4.79 -2.50 2.99
N ASP A 210 5.23 -1.26 2.95
CA ASP A 210 6.21 -0.78 1.97
C ASP A 210 7.50 -0.38 2.70
N PRO A 211 8.56 -1.19 2.64
CA PRO A 211 9.79 -0.92 3.37
C PRO A 211 10.53 0.32 2.86
N SER A 212 10.25 0.77 1.64
CA SER A 212 10.91 1.95 1.07
C SER A 212 10.61 3.21 1.88
N HIS A 213 9.38 3.34 2.38
CA HIS A 213 8.97 4.47 3.22
C HIS A 213 9.58 4.48 4.61
N PHE A 214 10.10 3.35 5.07
CA PHE A 214 10.84 3.23 6.34
C PHE A 214 12.34 3.49 6.16
N GLY A 215 12.93 2.98 5.04
CA GLY A 215 14.38 2.95 4.86
C GLY A 215 15.02 4.33 4.94
N TYR A 216 14.54 5.29 4.18
CA TYR A 216 15.11 6.65 4.17
C TYR A 216 14.77 7.45 5.44
N GLN A 217 13.75 7.05 6.20
CA GLN A 217 13.42 7.62 7.49
C GLN A 217 14.29 7.05 8.63
N ASN A 218 15.15 6.07 8.35
CA ASN A 218 15.89 5.31 9.36
C ASN A 218 14.96 4.60 10.37
N ALA A 219 13.80 4.14 9.91
CA ALA A 219 12.84 3.36 10.68
C ALA A 219 13.03 1.86 10.40
N ASP A 220 12.89 1.02 11.41
CA ASP A 220 13.14 -0.43 11.31
C ASP A 220 11.93 -1.17 10.73
N TYR A 221 11.95 -1.41 9.43
CA TYR A 221 10.89 -2.13 8.71
C TYR A 221 10.84 -3.63 9.05
N VAL A 222 11.96 -4.23 9.44
CA VAL A 222 11.99 -5.65 9.85
C VAL A 222 11.24 -5.82 11.17
N ARG A 223 11.58 -4.99 12.16
CA ARG A 223 10.87 -4.95 13.44
C ARG A 223 9.40 -4.58 13.26
N PHE A 224 9.09 -3.67 12.32
CA PHE A 224 7.71 -3.31 12.00
C PHE A 224 6.91 -4.54 11.56
N ILE A 225 7.41 -5.34 10.60
CA ILE A 225 6.77 -6.56 10.13
C ILE A 225 6.51 -7.52 11.29
N GLU A 226 7.53 -7.77 12.12
CA GLU A 226 7.41 -8.67 13.27
C GLU A 226 6.38 -8.20 14.31
N ARG A 227 6.31 -6.89 14.55
CA ARG A 227 5.37 -6.29 15.51
C ARG A 227 3.93 -6.28 15.02
N MET A 228 3.72 -6.06 13.71
CA MET A 228 2.39 -6.08 13.11
C MET A 228 1.85 -7.52 12.96
N GLY A 229 2.72 -8.51 12.78
CA GLY A 229 2.33 -9.93 12.79
C GLY A 229 1.21 -10.24 11.79
N ASP A 230 0.09 -10.76 12.28
CA ASP A 230 -1.10 -11.14 11.49
C ASP A 230 -1.86 -9.93 10.90
N ARG A 231 -1.51 -8.71 11.32
CA ARG A 231 -2.02 -7.47 10.69
C ARG A 231 -1.27 -7.10 9.41
N VAL A 232 -0.19 -7.76 9.05
CA VAL A 232 0.43 -7.62 7.73
C VAL A 232 -0.47 -8.32 6.71
N LEU A 233 -1.27 -7.55 5.98
CA LEU A 233 -2.28 -8.04 5.04
C LEU A 233 -1.77 -8.04 3.60
N HIS A 234 -0.84 -7.15 3.30
CA HIS A 234 -0.26 -6.97 1.97
C HIS A 234 1.19 -6.50 2.08
N MET A 235 1.93 -6.65 0.99
CA MET A 235 3.35 -6.30 0.93
C MET A 235 3.68 -5.66 -0.40
N HIS A 236 4.08 -4.39 -0.38
CA HIS A 236 4.70 -3.74 -1.54
C HIS A 236 6.19 -4.00 -1.58
N VAL A 237 6.67 -4.44 -2.74
CA VAL A 237 8.10 -4.56 -3.04
C VAL A 237 8.49 -3.33 -3.84
N LYS A 238 8.89 -2.30 -3.13
CA LYS A 238 9.40 -1.04 -3.64
C LYS A 238 10.73 -0.74 -2.99
N ASP A 239 11.68 -0.26 -3.75
CA ASP A 239 13.03 -0.03 -3.28
C ASP A 239 13.34 1.47 -3.22
N VAL A 240 14.30 1.83 -2.39
CA VAL A 240 14.71 3.21 -2.19
C VAL A 240 16.20 3.29 -1.97
N TRP A 241 16.82 4.26 -2.60
CA TRP A 241 18.19 4.67 -2.31
C TRP A 241 18.18 5.87 -1.34
N TRP A 242 19.11 5.92 -0.41
CA TRP A 242 19.38 7.10 0.41
C TRP A 242 20.89 7.35 0.53
N ALA A 243 21.25 8.59 0.76
CA ALA A 243 22.66 9.03 0.80
C ALA A 243 23.33 8.61 2.11
N ASP A 244 24.62 8.21 2.00
CA ASP A 244 25.50 7.96 3.15
C ASP A 244 26.15 9.25 3.70
N ARG A 245 26.00 10.35 2.98
CA ARG A 245 26.64 11.63 3.27
C ARG A 245 25.60 12.73 3.27
N PRO A 246 25.86 13.86 3.95
CA PRO A 246 25.00 15.03 3.84
C PRO A 246 24.80 15.46 2.40
N THR A 247 23.57 15.87 2.08
CA THR A 247 23.14 16.36 0.76
C THR A 247 22.56 17.78 0.90
N ASP A 248 22.33 18.45 -0.21
CA ASP A 248 21.80 19.82 -0.22
C ASP A 248 20.33 19.87 0.26
N ALA A 249 19.55 18.84 -0.03
CA ALA A 249 18.19 18.65 0.49
C ALA A 249 18.19 17.49 1.50
N GLY A 250 17.66 17.73 2.69
CA GLY A 250 17.56 16.71 3.74
C GLY A 250 16.43 15.70 3.49
N THR A 251 16.13 14.89 4.51
CA THR A 251 15.08 13.84 4.46
C THR A 251 13.71 14.36 4.02
N TRP A 252 13.39 15.63 4.31
CA TRP A 252 12.13 16.27 3.88
C TRP A 252 12.07 16.59 2.37
N GLY A 253 13.14 16.34 1.62
CA GLY A 253 13.16 16.50 0.18
C GLY A 253 13.39 17.92 -0.34
N GLY A 254 13.33 18.97 0.51
CA GLY A 254 13.65 20.36 0.15
C GLY A 254 12.77 20.96 -0.97
N HIS A 255 11.54 20.48 -1.16
CA HIS A 255 10.64 20.84 -2.28
C HIS A 255 11.24 20.54 -3.67
N THR A 256 12.12 19.54 -3.77
CA THR A 256 12.70 19.07 -5.03
C THR A 256 11.90 17.91 -5.61
N GLU A 257 11.86 17.82 -6.93
CA GLU A 257 11.22 16.70 -7.64
C GLU A 257 12.04 15.40 -7.47
N PHE A 258 11.38 14.24 -7.63
CA PHE A 258 12.08 12.96 -7.70
C PHE A 258 13.08 12.97 -8.88
N GLY A 259 14.26 12.39 -8.66
CA GLY A 259 15.37 12.43 -9.63
C GLY A 259 16.30 13.65 -9.48
N ASP A 260 15.98 14.65 -8.65
CA ASP A 260 16.89 15.76 -8.39
C ASP A 260 18.12 15.29 -7.59
N ALA A 261 19.31 15.52 -8.14
CA ALA A 261 20.57 15.06 -7.55
C ALA A 261 20.89 15.63 -6.15
N ARG A 262 20.19 16.68 -5.72
CA ARG A 262 20.34 17.28 -4.38
C ARG A 262 19.59 16.52 -3.29
N ARG A 263 18.69 15.59 -3.64
CA ARG A 263 17.86 14.83 -2.67
C ARG A 263 18.71 13.88 -1.85
N ALA A 264 18.31 13.69 -0.61
CA ALA A 264 18.92 12.72 0.30
C ALA A 264 18.46 11.27 0.02
N TRP A 265 17.39 11.08 -0.70
CA TRP A 265 16.84 9.78 -1.06
C TRP A 265 15.99 9.87 -2.33
N ASP A 266 15.82 8.73 -2.99
CA ASP A 266 14.97 8.60 -4.18
C ASP A 266 14.54 7.15 -4.37
N PHE A 267 13.37 6.91 -4.95
CA PHE A 267 12.92 5.55 -5.25
C PHE A 267 13.77 4.91 -6.34
N ARG A 268 13.86 3.59 -6.28
CA ARG A 268 14.60 2.77 -7.24
C ARG A 268 13.83 1.51 -7.57
N SER A 269 14.02 1.03 -8.78
CA SER A 269 13.55 -0.30 -9.18
C SER A 269 14.00 -1.35 -8.16
N PRO A 270 13.14 -2.32 -7.77
CA PRO A 270 13.46 -3.34 -6.80
C PRO A 270 14.80 -4.06 -7.07
N GLY A 271 15.66 -4.11 -6.07
CA GLY A 271 17.01 -4.64 -6.14
C GLY A 271 18.09 -3.63 -6.54
N ARG A 272 17.73 -2.37 -6.76
CA ARG A 272 18.66 -1.29 -7.12
C ARG A 272 18.78 -0.20 -6.05
N GLY A 273 18.04 -0.32 -4.97
CA GLY A 273 18.11 0.55 -3.80
C GLY A 273 18.92 -0.07 -2.67
N ARG A 274 18.44 0.13 -1.44
CA ARG A 274 19.12 -0.27 -0.20
C ARG A 274 18.27 -1.06 0.76
N ILE A 275 17.06 -1.44 0.38
CA ILE A 275 16.22 -2.28 1.22
C ILE A 275 16.82 -3.69 1.31
N ASP A 276 16.99 -4.17 2.53
CA ASP A 276 17.38 -5.57 2.78
C ASP A 276 16.16 -6.49 2.61
N PHE A 277 15.84 -6.82 1.37
CA PHE A 277 14.70 -7.69 1.07
C PHE A 277 14.88 -9.10 1.61
N GLU A 278 16.10 -9.60 1.80
CA GLU A 278 16.30 -10.90 2.45
C GLU A 278 15.83 -10.84 3.90
N ALA A 279 16.19 -9.80 4.65
CA ALA A 279 15.72 -9.60 6.01
C ALA A 279 14.18 -9.43 6.07
N VAL A 280 13.60 -8.71 5.11
CA VAL A 280 12.13 -8.59 4.95
C VAL A 280 11.48 -9.96 4.76
N LEU A 281 11.95 -10.78 3.82
CA LEU A 281 11.38 -12.10 3.55
C LEU A 281 11.52 -13.05 4.75
N ARG A 282 12.63 -12.99 5.48
CA ARG A 282 12.80 -13.73 6.72
C ARG A 282 11.80 -13.30 7.79
N ALA A 283 11.49 -12.00 7.89
CA ALA A 283 10.47 -11.49 8.80
C ALA A 283 9.07 -11.94 8.37
N LEU A 284 8.72 -11.86 7.10
CA LEU A 284 7.47 -12.37 6.55
C LEU A 284 7.29 -13.86 6.80
N ASN A 285 8.37 -14.66 6.68
CA ASN A 285 8.35 -16.08 7.01
C ASN A 285 8.09 -16.32 8.51
N ARG A 286 8.71 -15.53 9.41
CA ARG A 286 8.49 -15.65 10.87
C ARG A 286 7.05 -15.39 11.28
N ILE A 287 6.39 -14.45 10.64
CA ILE A 287 4.98 -14.13 10.93
C ILE A 287 3.98 -15.01 10.16
N GLY A 288 4.46 -15.92 9.30
CA GLY A 288 3.61 -16.81 8.50
C GLY A 288 2.85 -16.10 7.36
N TYR A 289 3.36 -14.99 6.85
CA TYR A 289 2.73 -14.28 5.72
C TYR A 289 2.78 -15.11 4.44
N THR A 290 1.63 -15.34 3.83
CA THR A 290 1.46 -16.14 2.59
C THR A 290 0.85 -15.35 1.43
N GLY A 291 0.56 -14.06 1.66
CA GLY A 291 0.03 -13.18 0.63
C GLY A 291 1.03 -12.88 -0.49
N PRO A 292 0.64 -12.09 -1.50
CA PRO A 292 1.50 -11.76 -2.62
C PRO A 292 2.66 -10.83 -2.23
N LEU A 293 3.71 -10.86 -3.04
CA LEU A 293 4.76 -9.85 -3.07
C LEU A 293 4.44 -8.93 -4.27
N SER A 294 3.84 -7.77 -3.98
CA SER A 294 3.33 -6.85 -5.00
C SER A 294 4.40 -5.82 -5.35
N VAL A 295 4.90 -5.86 -6.58
CA VAL A 295 5.85 -4.86 -7.05
C VAL A 295 5.13 -3.53 -7.24
N GLU A 296 5.48 -2.54 -6.46
CA GLU A 296 5.16 -1.15 -6.73
C GLU A 296 6.40 -0.50 -7.37
N TRP A 297 6.36 -0.35 -8.68
CA TRP A 297 7.54 0.08 -9.41
C TRP A 297 7.61 1.60 -9.52
N GLU A 298 8.66 2.19 -8.97
CA GLU A 298 9.00 3.60 -9.11
C GLU A 298 10.50 3.78 -9.25
N ASP A 299 10.94 4.42 -10.34
CA ASP A 299 12.31 4.87 -10.55
C ASP A 299 12.32 5.99 -11.60
N SER A 300 12.67 7.20 -11.18
CA SER A 300 12.66 8.40 -12.04
C SER A 300 13.73 8.37 -13.13
N ALA A 301 14.72 7.49 -13.03
CA ALA A 301 15.87 7.41 -13.94
C ALA A 301 15.90 6.14 -14.80
N MET A 302 14.83 5.33 -14.78
CA MET A 302 14.75 4.07 -15.50
C MET A 302 13.48 3.98 -16.35
N ASP A 303 13.58 3.31 -17.51
CA ASP A 303 12.41 2.91 -18.30
C ASP A 303 11.54 1.95 -17.47
N ARG A 304 10.26 2.28 -17.35
CA ARG A 304 9.34 1.55 -16.45
C ARG A 304 9.07 0.11 -16.90
N GLU A 305 9.03 -0.15 -18.21
CA GLU A 305 8.78 -1.51 -18.71
C GLU A 305 10.01 -2.40 -18.48
N HIS A 306 11.21 -1.84 -18.69
CA HIS A 306 12.45 -2.52 -18.34
C HIS A 306 12.50 -2.84 -16.84
N GLY A 307 12.21 -1.85 -15.99
CA GLY A 307 12.28 -2.02 -14.54
C GLY A 307 11.23 -2.98 -14.00
N ALA A 308 9.98 -2.92 -14.48
CA ALA A 308 8.93 -3.85 -14.05
C ALA A 308 9.25 -5.30 -14.44
N HIS A 309 9.79 -5.53 -15.63
CA HIS A 309 10.22 -6.87 -16.05
C HIS A 309 11.38 -7.38 -15.17
N GLU A 310 12.39 -6.54 -14.93
CA GLU A 310 13.53 -6.90 -14.06
C GLU A 310 13.06 -7.20 -12.62
N ALA A 311 12.15 -6.40 -12.09
CA ALA A 311 11.63 -6.53 -10.73
C ALA A 311 10.91 -7.88 -10.51
N ALA A 312 10.12 -8.36 -11.46
CA ALA A 312 9.48 -9.67 -11.37
C ALA A 312 10.51 -10.80 -11.20
N ALA A 313 11.56 -10.79 -12.01
CA ALA A 313 12.63 -11.78 -11.93
C ALA A 313 13.45 -11.66 -10.64
N PHE A 314 13.66 -10.44 -10.15
CA PHE A 314 14.35 -10.16 -8.89
C PHE A 314 13.57 -10.76 -7.71
N VAL A 315 12.28 -10.44 -7.57
CA VAL A 315 11.44 -10.91 -6.47
C VAL A 315 11.33 -12.43 -6.45
N ARG A 316 11.18 -13.07 -7.61
CA ARG A 316 11.13 -14.54 -7.70
C ARG A 316 12.41 -15.23 -7.21
N ARG A 317 13.57 -14.62 -7.43
CA ARG A 317 14.85 -15.18 -6.93
C ARG A 317 15.04 -15.00 -5.44
N LEU A 318 14.41 -13.99 -4.87
CA LEU A 318 14.52 -13.69 -3.45
C LEU A 318 13.60 -14.54 -2.59
N ASP A 319 12.39 -14.86 -3.08
CA ASP A 319 11.39 -15.55 -2.28
C ASP A 319 11.81 -17.01 -2.01
N PHE A 320 11.69 -17.40 -0.76
CA PHE A 320 11.93 -18.77 -0.29
C PHE A 320 10.96 -19.14 0.82
N PRO A 321 10.51 -20.43 0.87
CA PRO A 321 9.69 -20.91 1.96
C PRO A 321 10.53 -21.03 3.24
N PRO A 322 9.91 -20.94 4.44
CA PRO A 322 10.58 -21.30 5.69
C PRO A 322 10.94 -22.79 5.67
N SER A 323 11.93 -23.18 6.49
CA SER A 323 12.22 -24.60 6.73
C SER A 323 11.07 -25.23 7.52
N ASP A 324 10.65 -26.40 7.10
CA ASP A 324 9.67 -27.26 7.81
C ASP A 324 10.35 -28.26 8.76
N ILE A 325 11.70 -28.29 8.78
CA ILE A 325 12.48 -29.17 9.64
C ILE A 325 13.35 -28.34 10.61
N VAL A 326 13.51 -28.90 11.81
CA VAL A 326 14.49 -28.37 12.77
C VAL A 326 15.85 -28.95 12.42
N PHE A 327 16.85 -28.09 12.20
CA PHE A 327 18.22 -28.52 11.98
C PHE A 327 18.69 -29.37 13.21
N ASP A 328 19.35 -30.48 12.96
CA ASP A 328 19.78 -31.42 14.01
C ASP A 328 18.66 -32.11 14.80
N ALA A 329 17.40 -32.09 14.31
CA ALA A 329 16.28 -32.80 14.99
C ALA A 329 16.56 -34.29 15.28
N GLN A 330 17.37 -34.96 14.44
CA GLN A 330 17.79 -36.35 14.65
C GLN A 330 18.61 -36.57 15.92
N PHE A 331 19.22 -35.52 16.47
CA PHE A 331 19.98 -35.59 17.70
C PHE A 331 19.15 -35.21 18.94
N SER A 332 17.96 -34.70 18.77
CA SER A 332 17.07 -34.25 19.85
C SER A 332 16.24 -35.40 20.45
N SER A 333 16.21 -36.57 19.82
CA SER A 333 15.39 -37.73 20.22
C SER A 333 16.18 -38.77 21.09
N ALA A 334 17.35 -38.41 21.59
CA ALA A 334 18.17 -39.26 22.45
C ALA A 334 18.22 -38.74 23.88
N SER A 335 17.07 -38.71 24.59
CA SER A 335 17.03 -38.62 26.06
C SER A 335 15.77 -39.30 26.61
#